data_f94c8bec5b276e1ceea7fab04b22bf3f
#
_entry.id   f94c8bec5b276e1ceea7fab04b22bf3f
#
_cell.length_a   1.000
_cell.length_b   1.000
_cell.length_c   1.000
_cell.angle_alpha   90.00
_cell.angle_beta   90.00
_cell.angle_gamma   90.00
#
_symmetry.space_group_name_H-M   'P 1'
#
loop_
_entity.id
_entity.type
_entity.pdbx_description
1 polymer ?
#
loop_
_entity_poly.entity_id
_entity_poly.type
_entity_poly.pdbx_seq_one_letter_code
_entity_poly.pdbx_strand_id
1 'polypeptide(L)'
;QVSTKEYNKFGQQASAGCIRLAVTDAKWIYDHCRLGTKVVIGEGRTLKKPTRPKVRVSTKKRAGWDPTDPDSRNPYRPKLTLKKKAAKTIAYGSAFNIKNMVNVSSSYASSDALLKSMKVKGKVNTKKAGTYKVQCTITDPYTAVSVTKTFTFKVGKKPKQTTTEKKAPTELTTEEKTA
;
A
#
# COMPACT_ATOMS: atom_id res chain seq x y z
N GLN A 1 14.08 18.89 11.58
CA GLN A 1 14.96 17.74 11.34
C GLN A 1 15.35 17.13 12.68
N VAL A 2 14.92 15.92 12.93
CA VAL A 2 15.29 15.20 14.15
C VAL A 2 16.55 14.39 13.84
N SER A 3 17.59 14.53 14.67
CA SER A 3 18.75 13.67 14.54
C SER A 3 18.32 12.22 14.82
N THR A 4 18.75 11.28 13.97
CA THR A 4 18.52 9.84 14.15
C THR A 4 18.91 9.35 15.56
N LYS A 5 19.94 9.96 16.14
CA LYS A 5 20.43 9.67 17.48
C LYS A 5 19.40 10.05 18.54
N GLU A 6 18.75 11.21 18.39
CA GLU A 6 17.73 11.69 19.31
C GLU A 6 16.42 10.88 19.22
N TYR A 7 16.03 10.47 18.02
CA TYR A 7 14.86 9.61 17.85
C TYR A 7 14.97 8.31 18.67
N ASN A 8 16.15 7.70 18.69
CA ASN A 8 16.37 6.45 19.44
C ASN A 8 16.38 6.64 20.98
N LYS A 9 16.40 7.88 21.46
CA LYS A 9 16.32 8.22 22.89
C LYS A 9 14.90 8.44 23.39
N PHE A 10 13.86 8.35 22.55
CA PHE A 10 12.48 8.50 23.01
C PHE A 10 12.16 7.57 24.19
N GLY A 11 11.45 8.10 25.19
CA GLY A 11 11.15 7.44 26.44
C GLY A 11 12.31 7.42 27.44
N GLN A 12 13.36 8.22 27.21
CA GLN A 12 14.46 8.47 28.13
C GLN A 12 14.57 9.98 28.40
N GLN A 13 15.18 10.35 29.51
CA GLN A 13 15.54 11.73 29.77
C GLN A 13 16.60 12.17 28.74
N ALA A 14 16.25 13.12 27.89
CA ALA A 14 17.09 13.54 26.76
C ALA A 14 17.11 15.05 26.53
N SER A 15 16.48 15.84 27.44
CA SER A 15 16.47 17.31 27.38
C SER A 15 16.28 17.88 28.76
N ALA A 16 16.63 19.16 28.91
CA ALA A 16 16.48 19.89 30.16
C ALA A 16 15.03 20.34 30.49
N GLY A 17 14.09 20.11 29.56
CA GLY A 17 12.68 20.49 29.78
C GLY A 17 11.76 20.22 28.56
N CYS A 18 12.33 20.09 27.36
CA CYS A 18 11.52 19.87 26.16
C CYS A 18 10.92 18.45 26.12
N ILE A 19 9.63 18.33 25.83
CA ILE A 19 9.00 17.05 25.50
C ILE A 19 9.35 16.70 24.06
N ARG A 20 10.02 15.57 23.87
CA ARG A 20 10.42 15.06 22.54
C ARG A 20 9.38 14.08 22.05
N LEU A 21 8.85 14.31 20.85
CA LEU A 21 7.79 13.53 20.21
C LEU A 21 8.24 13.04 18.84
N ALA A 22 7.68 11.94 18.39
CA ALA A 22 7.74 11.55 16.99
C ALA A 22 6.98 12.58 16.13
N VAL A 23 7.36 12.76 14.87
CA VAL A 23 6.71 13.74 13.97
C VAL A 23 5.22 13.47 13.84
N THR A 24 4.82 12.22 13.76
CA THR A 24 3.40 11.82 13.73
C THR A 24 2.64 12.30 14.98
N ASP A 25 3.22 12.16 16.16
CA ASP A 25 2.57 12.56 17.42
C ASP A 25 2.51 14.08 17.56
N ALA A 26 3.60 14.76 17.23
CA ALA A 26 3.66 16.23 17.22
C ALA A 26 2.63 16.80 16.21
N LYS A 27 2.52 16.20 15.03
CA LYS A 27 1.52 16.59 14.04
C LYS A 27 0.11 16.34 14.53
N TRP A 28 -0.15 15.22 15.19
CA TRP A 28 -1.47 14.93 15.75
C TRP A 28 -1.89 15.99 16.77
N ILE A 29 -0.98 16.38 17.68
CA ILE A 29 -1.25 17.46 18.65
C ILE A 29 -1.54 18.76 17.91
N TYR A 30 -0.72 19.12 16.93
CA TYR A 30 -0.90 20.34 16.14
C TYR A 30 -2.26 20.40 15.43
N ASP A 31 -2.70 19.28 14.86
CA ASP A 31 -3.95 19.21 14.10
C ASP A 31 -5.20 19.18 15.00
N HIS A 32 -5.09 18.70 16.25
CA HIS A 32 -6.26 18.42 17.11
C HIS A 32 -6.31 19.27 18.37
N CYS A 33 -5.22 19.85 18.82
CA CYS A 33 -5.15 20.68 20.00
C CYS A 33 -5.05 22.17 19.63
N ARG A 34 -6.05 22.96 20.01
CA ARG A 34 -6.04 24.41 19.75
C ARG A 34 -5.10 25.13 20.71
N LEU A 35 -4.65 26.34 20.34
CA LEU A 35 -3.97 27.24 21.26
C LEU A 35 -4.82 27.43 22.54
N GLY A 36 -4.20 27.37 23.70
CA GLY A 36 -4.88 27.43 24.99
C GLY A 36 -5.37 26.08 25.53
N THR A 37 -5.15 24.96 24.80
CA THR A 37 -5.43 23.62 25.33
C THR A 37 -4.65 23.40 26.63
N LYS A 38 -5.36 23.05 27.72
CA LYS A 38 -4.77 22.80 29.03
C LYS A 38 -3.85 21.58 28.97
N VAL A 39 -2.61 21.75 29.36
CA VAL A 39 -1.64 20.66 29.55
C VAL A 39 -1.46 20.45 31.05
N VAL A 40 -1.62 19.21 31.50
CA VAL A 40 -1.38 18.81 32.89
C VAL A 40 -0.16 17.89 32.93
N ILE A 41 0.87 18.33 33.62
CA ILE A 41 2.08 17.55 33.90
C ILE A 41 1.97 17.07 35.35
N GLY A 42 1.87 15.77 35.54
CA GLY A 42 1.77 15.16 36.87
C GLY A 42 2.92 14.23 37.18
N GLU A 43 3.22 14.05 38.44
CA GLU A 43 4.17 13.03 38.89
C GLU A 43 3.48 11.65 38.76
N GLY A 44 3.85 10.92 37.71
CA GLY A 44 3.13 9.78 37.18
C GLY A 44 3.22 8.50 38.01
N ARG A 45 2.72 8.48 39.25
CA ARG A 45 2.49 7.22 39.96
C ARG A 45 1.33 6.40 39.41
N THR A 46 0.39 7.03 38.67
CA THR A 46 -0.80 6.40 38.14
C THR A 46 -0.81 6.19 36.63
N LEU A 47 0.11 6.80 35.88
CA LEU A 47 0.20 6.65 34.44
C LEU A 47 1.18 5.52 34.09
N LYS A 48 0.75 4.60 33.24
CA LYS A 48 1.66 3.60 32.66
C LYS A 48 2.79 4.36 31.94
N LYS A 49 4.05 4.00 32.22
CA LYS A 49 5.18 4.54 31.49
C LYS A 49 4.94 4.38 29.99
N PRO A 50 5.11 5.44 29.19
CA PRO A 50 4.99 5.31 27.74
C PRO A 50 5.98 4.26 27.25
N THR A 51 5.49 3.36 26.41
CA THR A 51 6.36 2.36 25.80
C THR A 51 7.27 3.04 24.77
N ARG A 52 8.53 2.65 24.75
CA ARG A 52 9.44 3.14 23.71
C ARG A 52 8.91 2.78 22.32
N PRO A 53 9.05 3.66 21.33
CA PRO A 53 8.70 3.32 19.96
C PRO A 53 9.38 2.01 19.54
N LYS A 54 8.63 1.10 18.94
CA LYS A 54 9.16 -0.17 18.43
C LYS A 54 10.13 0.05 17.26
N VAL A 55 9.95 1.15 16.55
CA VAL A 55 10.78 1.58 15.44
C VAL A 55 12.11 2.08 15.97
N ARG A 56 13.21 1.59 15.39
CA ARG A 56 14.57 2.06 15.65
C ARG A 56 15.21 2.51 14.36
N VAL A 57 16.00 3.57 14.43
CA VAL A 57 16.72 4.10 13.29
C VAL A 57 18.17 3.65 13.36
N SER A 58 18.70 3.14 12.25
CA SER A 58 20.11 2.73 12.20
C SER A 58 21.04 3.92 12.37
N THR A 59 21.96 3.84 13.33
CA THR A 59 23.00 4.85 13.53
C THR A 59 24.05 4.87 12.43
N LYS A 60 24.16 3.78 11.65
CA LYS A 60 25.08 3.64 10.51
C LYS A 60 24.56 4.36 9.26
N LYS A 61 23.24 4.39 9.06
CA LYS A 61 22.59 5.09 7.94
C LYS A 61 21.86 6.32 8.46
N ARG A 62 22.60 7.39 8.69
CA ARG A 62 22.06 8.67 9.20
C ARG A 62 21.35 9.40 8.07
N ALA A 63 20.09 9.12 7.85
CA ALA A 63 19.29 9.84 6.87
C ALA A 63 18.74 11.18 7.37
N GLY A 64 18.89 11.48 8.67
CA GLY A 64 18.40 12.75 9.27
C GLY A 64 16.88 12.89 9.29
N TRP A 65 16.14 11.77 9.16
CA TRP A 65 14.68 11.75 9.11
C TRP A 65 14.08 10.97 10.27
N ASP A 66 12.97 11.46 10.78
CA ASP A 66 12.06 10.67 11.63
C ASP A 66 11.31 9.68 10.74
N PRO A 67 11.33 8.37 11.05
CA PRO A 67 10.59 7.37 10.27
C PRO A 67 9.08 7.60 10.20
N THR A 68 8.51 8.34 11.15
CA THR A 68 7.08 8.66 11.20
C THR A 68 6.71 9.92 10.43
N ASP A 69 7.71 10.63 9.87
CA ASP A 69 7.46 11.84 9.08
C ASP A 69 6.77 11.49 7.76
N PRO A 70 5.57 12.03 7.50
CA PRO A 70 4.83 11.77 6.27
C PRO A 70 5.39 12.49 5.03
N ASP A 71 6.41 13.32 5.16
CA ASP A 71 7.02 14.05 4.03
C ASP A 71 7.41 13.08 2.89
N SER A 72 7.13 13.47 1.65
CA SER A 72 7.38 12.65 0.46
C SER A 72 8.85 12.29 0.25
N ARG A 73 9.76 13.09 0.76
CA ARG A 73 11.22 12.92 0.69
C ARG A 73 11.76 11.97 1.76
N ASN A 74 10.94 11.61 2.78
CA ASN A 74 11.38 10.72 3.83
C ASN A 74 11.77 9.34 3.26
N PRO A 75 13.03 8.90 3.41
CA PRO A 75 13.52 7.65 2.84
C PRO A 75 12.92 6.40 3.52
N TYR A 76 12.33 6.56 4.70
CA TYR A 76 11.72 5.46 5.47
C TYR A 76 10.25 5.21 5.10
N ARG A 77 9.66 6.02 4.19
CA ARG A 77 8.29 5.79 3.75
C ARG A 77 8.11 4.42 3.11
N PRO A 78 6.98 3.75 3.33
CA PRO A 78 6.67 2.53 2.61
C PRO A 78 6.60 2.80 1.10
N LYS A 79 6.98 1.80 0.30
CA LYS A 79 6.95 1.88 -1.17
C LYS A 79 5.81 1.03 -1.70
N LEU A 80 5.08 1.57 -2.66
CA LEU A 80 3.99 0.90 -3.36
C LEU A 80 4.19 1.11 -4.87
N THR A 81 4.38 0.03 -5.62
CA THR A 81 4.59 0.05 -7.07
C THR A 81 3.87 -1.12 -7.73
N LEU A 82 3.61 -1.03 -9.03
CA LEU A 82 3.21 -2.22 -9.79
C LEU A 82 4.41 -3.17 -9.96
N LYS A 83 4.14 -4.47 -9.96
CA LYS A 83 5.14 -5.48 -10.36
C LYS A 83 5.54 -5.25 -11.81
N LYS A 84 6.81 -5.48 -12.15
CA LYS A 84 7.33 -5.31 -13.53
C LYS A 84 6.56 -6.11 -14.57
N LYS A 85 6.09 -7.31 -14.19
CA LYS A 85 5.29 -8.20 -15.05
C LYS A 85 3.78 -7.98 -14.92
N ALA A 86 3.29 -6.97 -14.16
CA ALA A 86 1.86 -6.72 -14.03
C ALA A 86 1.30 -6.17 -15.34
N ALA A 87 0.37 -6.91 -15.92
CA ALA A 87 -0.32 -6.49 -17.13
C ALA A 87 -1.19 -5.26 -16.86
N LYS A 88 -0.94 -4.16 -17.56
CA LYS A 88 -1.81 -2.97 -17.52
C LYS A 88 -3.08 -3.18 -18.36
N THR A 89 -3.04 -4.13 -19.31
CA THR A 89 -4.19 -4.56 -20.10
C THR A 89 -4.68 -5.89 -19.56
N ILE A 90 -5.94 -5.95 -19.19
CA ILE A 90 -6.61 -7.10 -18.57
C ILE A 90 -7.52 -7.72 -19.65
N ALA A 91 -7.43 -9.02 -19.82
CA ALA A 91 -8.30 -9.74 -20.76
C ALA A 91 -9.75 -9.69 -20.28
N TYR A 92 -10.69 -9.61 -21.23
CA TYR A 92 -12.11 -9.61 -20.93
C TYR A 92 -12.52 -10.87 -20.14
N GLY A 93 -13.24 -10.69 -19.04
CA GLY A 93 -13.72 -11.78 -18.18
C GLY A 93 -12.67 -12.41 -17.27
N SER A 94 -11.40 -12.01 -17.34
CA SER A 94 -10.35 -12.58 -16.48
C SER A 94 -10.48 -12.15 -15.01
N ALA A 95 -9.95 -12.97 -14.10
CA ALA A 95 -9.87 -12.61 -12.68
C ALA A 95 -8.92 -11.41 -12.46
N PHE A 96 -9.32 -10.48 -11.62
CA PHE A 96 -8.53 -9.32 -11.25
C PHE A 96 -8.40 -9.18 -9.74
N ASN A 97 -7.16 -9.15 -9.23
CA ASN A 97 -6.86 -8.83 -7.85
C ASN A 97 -5.64 -7.91 -7.78
N ILE A 98 -5.87 -6.64 -7.41
CA ILE A 98 -4.81 -5.64 -7.35
C ILE A 98 -3.69 -6.01 -6.36
N LYS A 99 -3.99 -6.70 -5.26
CA LYS A 99 -2.97 -7.12 -4.28
C LYS A 99 -1.91 -8.02 -4.89
N ASN A 100 -2.28 -8.85 -5.88
CA ASN A 100 -1.35 -9.73 -6.59
C ASN A 100 -0.48 -8.99 -7.61
N MET A 101 -0.85 -7.76 -7.99
CA MET A 101 -0.22 -6.97 -9.05
C MET A 101 0.75 -5.92 -8.51
N VAL A 102 0.78 -5.69 -7.20
CA VAL A 102 1.64 -4.66 -6.59
C VAL A 102 2.81 -5.26 -5.84
N ASN A 103 3.90 -4.50 -5.80
CA ASN A 103 5.00 -4.68 -4.86
C ASN A 103 4.86 -3.64 -3.76
N VAL A 104 5.02 -4.10 -2.52
CA VAL A 104 5.06 -3.24 -1.34
C VAL A 104 6.33 -3.54 -0.54
N SER A 105 6.93 -2.54 0.05
CA SER A 105 8.09 -2.71 0.94
C SER A 105 8.16 -1.57 1.95
N SER A 106 8.72 -1.88 3.11
CA SER A 106 9.06 -0.91 4.16
C SER A 106 10.37 -1.33 4.82
N SER A 107 11.00 -0.38 5.51
CA SER A 107 12.15 -0.66 6.39
C SER A 107 11.73 -1.31 7.71
N TYR A 108 10.46 -1.29 8.07
CA TYR A 108 9.97 -1.68 9.39
C TYR A 108 8.89 -2.74 9.36
N ALA A 109 8.04 -2.76 8.33
CA ALA A 109 6.95 -3.70 8.19
C ALA A 109 7.23 -4.74 7.11
N SER A 110 6.75 -5.97 7.33
CA SER A 110 6.75 -7.01 6.30
C SER A 110 5.78 -6.65 5.17
N SER A 111 6.02 -7.22 3.99
CA SER A 111 5.12 -7.05 2.84
C SER A 111 3.70 -7.52 3.16
N ASP A 112 3.54 -8.60 3.93
CA ASP A 112 2.23 -9.12 4.32
C ASP A 112 1.48 -8.14 5.24
N ALA A 113 2.18 -7.51 6.20
CA ALA A 113 1.59 -6.50 7.06
C ALA A 113 1.12 -5.28 6.25
N LEU A 114 1.92 -4.85 5.26
CA LEU A 114 1.54 -3.76 4.35
C LEU A 114 0.36 -4.13 3.47
N LEU A 115 0.32 -5.36 2.92
CA LEU A 115 -0.81 -5.83 2.11
C LEU A 115 -2.09 -6.01 2.94
N LYS A 116 -1.98 -6.38 4.23
CA LYS A 116 -3.12 -6.40 5.16
C LYS A 116 -3.67 -4.98 5.42
N SER A 117 -2.79 -3.98 5.53
CA SER A 117 -3.20 -2.58 5.72
C SER A 117 -3.80 -1.94 4.46
N MET A 118 -3.67 -2.58 3.29
CA MET A 118 -4.06 -1.98 2.02
C MET A 118 -5.55 -1.71 1.93
N LYS A 119 -5.89 -0.43 1.75
CA LYS A 119 -7.22 0.06 1.38
C LYS A 119 -7.25 0.30 -0.12
N VAL A 120 -8.32 -0.18 -0.77
CA VAL A 120 -8.51 -0.06 -2.22
C VAL A 120 -9.78 0.74 -2.50
N LYS A 121 -9.66 1.83 -3.28
CA LYS A 121 -10.77 2.62 -3.78
C LYS A 121 -10.83 2.51 -5.30
N GLY A 122 -12.02 2.23 -5.83
CA GLY A 122 -12.24 1.91 -7.24
C GLY A 122 -12.34 0.40 -7.49
N LYS A 123 -13.03 0.03 -8.56
CA LYS A 123 -13.29 -1.36 -8.95
C LYS A 123 -13.05 -1.52 -10.44
N VAL A 124 -12.43 -2.61 -10.83
CA VAL A 124 -12.28 -3.00 -12.25
C VAL A 124 -13.38 -3.99 -12.59
N ASN A 125 -14.22 -3.65 -13.58
CA ASN A 125 -15.17 -4.58 -14.14
C ASN A 125 -14.55 -5.26 -15.38
N THR A 126 -14.06 -6.47 -15.20
CA THR A 126 -13.40 -7.23 -16.27
C THR A 126 -14.37 -7.69 -17.37
N LYS A 127 -15.68 -7.68 -17.11
CA LYS A 127 -16.74 -8.01 -18.11
C LYS A 127 -17.21 -6.79 -18.91
N LYS A 128 -16.58 -5.64 -18.77
CA LYS A 128 -16.88 -4.42 -19.54
C LYS A 128 -15.59 -3.81 -20.05
N ALA A 129 -15.43 -3.69 -21.36
CA ALA A 129 -14.27 -3.02 -21.95
C ALA A 129 -14.22 -1.56 -21.51
N GLY A 130 -13.02 -1.06 -21.18
CA GLY A 130 -12.86 0.31 -20.73
C GLY A 130 -11.58 0.52 -19.96
N THR A 131 -11.40 1.76 -19.48
CA THR A 131 -10.26 2.16 -18.64
C THR A 131 -10.73 2.38 -17.20
N TYR A 132 -10.06 1.78 -16.25
CA TYR A 132 -10.39 1.80 -14.84
C TYR A 132 -9.24 2.35 -14.03
N LYS A 133 -9.55 3.22 -13.07
CA LYS A 133 -8.58 3.73 -12.10
C LYS A 133 -8.82 3.07 -10.75
N VAL A 134 -7.76 2.55 -10.15
CA VAL A 134 -7.77 1.93 -8.82
C VAL A 134 -6.77 2.65 -7.94
N GLN A 135 -7.24 3.25 -6.87
CA GLN A 135 -6.41 3.92 -5.87
C GLN A 135 -6.13 2.93 -4.74
N CYS A 136 -4.86 2.73 -4.44
CA CYS A 136 -4.40 1.87 -3.35
C CYS A 136 -3.67 2.72 -2.32
N THR A 137 -4.03 2.55 -1.05
CA THR A 137 -3.34 3.15 0.10
C THR A 137 -2.81 2.05 0.98
N ILE A 138 -1.52 2.06 1.26
CA ILE A 138 -0.89 1.21 2.27
C ILE A 138 -0.46 2.06 3.45
N THR A 139 -0.52 1.50 4.66
CA THR A 139 -0.07 2.15 5.89
C THR A 139 0.92 1.23 6.60
N ASP A 140 2.09 1.75 6.92
CA ASP A 140 3.05 1.02 7.74
C ASP A 140 2.55 1.02 9.20
N PRO A 141 2.28 -0.15 9.80
CA PRO A 141 1.72 -0.24 11.15
C PRO A 141 2.67 0.22 12.26
N TYR A 142 3.96 0.34 11.97
CA TYR A 142 4.96 0.76 12.97
C TYR A 142 5.23 2.26 12.93
N THR A 143 5.22 2.86 11.74
CA THR A 143 5.48 4.30 11.55
C THR A 143 4.21 5.11 11.39
N ALA A 144 3.06 4.48 11.19
CA ALA A 144 1.77 5.07 10.83
C ALA A 144 1.81 5.89 9.52
N VAL A 145 2.90 5.83 8.77
CA VAL A 145 3.03 6.55 7.49
C VAL A 145 2.28 5.82 6.39
N SER A 146 1.44 6.56 5.69
CA SER A 146 0.65 6.05 4.58
C SER A 146 1.21 6.50 3.23
N VAL A 147 1.07 5.64 2.22
CA VAL A 147 1.37 5.95 0.82
C VAL A 147 0.19 5.57 -0.04
N THR A 148 -0.27 6.54 -0.84
CA THR A 148 -1.37 6.36 -1.78
C THR A 148 -0.85 6.43 -3.21
N LYS A 149 -1.26 5.48 -4.06
CA LYS A 149 -0.98 5.46 -5.50
C LYS A 149 -2.23 5.10 -6.28
N THR A 150 -2.40 5.74 -7.43
CA THR A 150 -3.47 5.40 -8.38
C THR A 150 -2.87 4.66 -9.56
N PHE A 151 -3.44 3.51 -9.87
CA PHE A 151 -3.07 2.69 -11.01
C PHE A 151 -4.20 2.67 -12.04
N THR A 152 -3.83 2.67 -13.32
CA THR A 152 -4.78 2.66 -14.42
C THR A 152 -4.66 1.33 -15.15
N PHE A 153 -5.80 0.66 -15.37
CA PHE A 153 -5.91 -0.62 -16.07
C PHE A 153 -6.89 -0.48 -17.23
N LYS A 154 -6.60 -1.14 -18.35
CA LYS A 154 -7.47 -1.22 -19.52
C LYS A 154 -8.03 -2.63 -19.65
N VAL A 155 -9.35 -2.77 -19.72
CA VAL A 155 -10.00 -4.05 -20.00
C VAL A 155 -10.25 -4.14 -21.51
N GLY A 156 -9.81 -5.25 -22.12
CA GLY A 156 -9.99 -5.54 -23.54
C GLY A 156 -11.45 -5.72 -23.94
N LYS A 157 -11.72 -5.71 -25.24
CA LYS A 157 -13.05 -6.04 -25.78
C LYS A 157 -13.35 -7.54 -25.60
N LYS A 158 -14.64 -7.89 -25.54
CA LYS A 158 -15.09 -9.28 -25.57
C LYS A 158 -14.59 -9.94 -26.86
N PRO A 159 -13.94 -11.12 -26.81
CA PRO A 159 -13.57 -11.86 -28.02
C PRO A 159 -14.81 -12.10 -28.88
N LYS A 160 -14.72 -11.88 -30.20
CA LYS A 160 -15.74 -12.34 -31.12
C LYS A 160 -15.73 -13.86 -31.10
N GLN A 161 -16.90 -14.48 -30.88
CA GLN A 161 -17.04 -15.92 -31.11
C GLN A 161 -16.85 -16.17 -32.59
N THR A 162 -15.79 -16.85 -32.98
CA THR A 162 -15.65 -17.43 -34.32
C THR A 162 -16.52 -18.69 -34.30
N THR A 163 -17.72 -18.62 -34.87
CA THR A 163 -18.54 -19.79 -35.12
C THR A 163 -17.79 -20.61 -36.16
N THR A 164 -17.10 -21.65 -35.72
CA THR A 164 -16.58 -22.67 -36.63
C THR A 164 -17.81 -23.48 -37.10
N GLU A 165 -18.34 -23.17 -38.27
CA GLU A 165 -19.29 -24.05 -38.95
C GLU A 165 -18.64 -25.42 -39.12
N LYS A 166 -19.17 -26.36 -38.39
CA LYS A 166 -18.84 -27.78 -38.53
C LYS A 166 -19.47 -28.24 -39.86
N LYS A 167 -18.63 -28.22 -40.93
CA LYS A 167 -19.02 -28.81 -42.22
C LYS A 167 -19.42 -30.25 -41.97
N ALA A 168 -20.69 -30.57 -42.25
CA ALA A 168 -21.21 -31.93 -42.18
C ALA A 168 -20.45 -32.86 -43.13
N PRO A 169 -20.24 -34.13 -42.78
CA PRO A 169 -19.64 -35.09 -43.71
C PRO A 169 -20.61 -35.35 -44.88
N THR A 170 -20.11 -35.19 -46.09
CA THR A 170 -20.80 -35.62 -47.32
C THR A 170 -20.90 -37.14 -47.30
N GLU A 171 -22.11 -37.69 -47.28
CA GLU A 171 -22.35 -39.12 -47.48
C GLU A 171 -21.91 -39.52 -48.89
N LEU A 172 -20.98 -40.48 -48.91
CA LEU A 172 -20.67 -41.22 -50.19
C LEU A 172 -21.71 -42.23 -50.39
N THR A 173 -22.59 -42.04 -51.41
CA THR A 173 -23.46 -43.05 -51.96
C THR A 173 -22.63 -44.02 -52.78
N THR A 174 -22.56 -45.27 -52.32
CA THR A 174 -22.01 -46.40 -53.06
C THR A 174 -23.08 -46.90 -53.99
N GLU A 175 -22.97 -46.73 -55.33
CA GLU A 175 -23.70 -47.42 -56.27
C GLU A 175 -23.15 -48.85 -56.45
N GLU A 176 -23.99 -49.82 -56.16
CA GLU A 176 -23.79 -51.24 -56.44
C GLU A 176 -24.06 -51.47 -57.89
N LYS A 177 -23.10 -51.98 -58.65
CA LYS A 177 -23.27 -52.40 -60.02
C LYS A 177 -23.17 -53.95 -60.09
N THR A 178 -24.34 -54.57 -60.23
CA THR A 178 -24.49 -55.98 -60.55
C THR A 178 -24.26 -56.26 -62.07
N ALA A 179 -23.43 -57.23 -62.40
CA ALA A 179 -23.56 -58.17 -63.53
C ALA A 179 -22.52 -59.31 -63.39
#